data_1acf278c4d70e59878b2a4806dfc6eba
#
_entry.id   1acf278c4d70e59878b2a4806dfc6eba
#
_cell.length_a   1.000
_cell.length_b   1.000
_cell.length_c   1.000
_cell.angle_alpha   90.00
_cell.angle_beta   90.00
_cell.angle_gamma   90.00
#
_symmetry.space_group_name_H-M   'P 1'
#
loop_
_entity.id
_entity.type
_entity.pdbx_description
1 polymer ?
#
loop_
_entity_poly.entity_id
_entity_poly.type
_entity_poly.pdbx_seq_one_letter_code
_entity_poly.pdbx_strand_id
1 'polypeptide(L)'
;METKELNEARIYVGTYVKYNNGSLQGEWVELSDFYDLDDFIEHCAEIHEDEEEPELMFQAWEEIPDGLIDEGHLEETFFELRDELDRLNDKEKGAFWVWADGNSSQLTQDAYSLVKSFQSDYIGSYASREDFAEELAKMENALSDFALNYFDFSKYADDLFDMDFWYNDGYVFRNN
;
A
#
# COMPACT_ATOMS: atom_id res chain seq x y z
N MET A 1 -3.90 -0.81 7.80
CA MET A 1 -3.06 -1.86 7.15
C MET A 1 -1.63 -1.66 7.60
N GLU A 2 -0.86 -2.73 7.81
CA GLU A 2 0.56 -2.61 8.09
C GLU A 2 1.30 -2.10 6.85
N THR A 3 2.30 -1.24 7.04
CA THR A 3 3.15 -0.76 5.93
C THR A 3 3.85 -1.94 5.28
N LYS A 4 3.81 -2.03 3.95
CA LYS A 4 4.45 -3.07 3.16
C LYS A 4 5.58 -2.47 2.32
N GLU A 5 6.70 -3.15 2.30
CA GLU A 5 7.86 -2.79 1.47
C GLU A 5 7.89 -3.72 0.25
N LEU A 6 7.15 -3.36 -0.81
CA LEU A 6 6.97 -4.23 -1.99
C LEU A 6 8.30 -4.59 -2.70
N ASN A 7 9.35 -3.79 -2.50
CA ASN A 7 10.70 -4.11 -2.99
C ASN A 7 11.39 -5.22 -2.18
N GLU A 8 10.87 -5.56 -0.98
CA GLU A 8 11.34 -6.67 -0.15
C GLU A 8 10.39 -7.86 -0.20
N ALA A 9 9.41 -7.81 -1.12
CA ALA A 9 8.42 -8.86 -1.27
C ALA A 9 9.03 -10.15 -1.81
N ARG A 10 8.64 -11.29 -1.21
CA ARG A 10 9.08 -12.61 -1.64
C ARG A 10 8.01 -13.66 -1.45
N ILE A 11 8.11 -14.72 -2.24
CA ILE A 11 7.16 -15.84 -2.25
C ILE A 11 7.94 -17.15 -2.10
N TYR A 12 7.45 -18.04 -1.22
CA TYR A 12 7.93 -19.42 -1.18
C TYR A 12 7.14 -20.25 -2.19
N VAL A 13 7.82 -20.61 -3.28
CA VAL A 13 7.21 -21.27 -4.43
C VAL A 13 7.45 -22.77 -4.37
N GLY A 14 6.39 -23.54 -4.31
CA GLY A 14 6.37 -24.99 -4.48
C GLY A 14 5.44 -25.40 -5.62
N THR A 15 5.05 -26.68 -5.66
CA THR A 15 4.02 -27.19 -6.59
C THR A 15 2.96 -28.00 -5.86
N TYR A 16 1.75 -28.02 -6.39
CA TYR A 16 0.68 -28.86 -5.86
C TYR A 16 1.02 -30.34 -5.90
N VAL A 17 1.76 -30.81 -6.90
CA VAL A 17 2.18 -32.21 -7.02
C VAL A 17 3.12 -32.57 -5.86
N LYS A 18 4.14 -31.77 -5.59
CA LYS A 18 5.07 -32.00 -4.48
C LYS A 18 4.35 -31.94 -3.14
N TYR A 19 3.52 -30.93 -2.93
CA TYR A 19 2.74 -30.76 -1.70
C TYR A 19 1.82 -31.95 -1.42
N ASN A 20 1.05 -32.40 -2.42
CA ASN A 20 0.14 -33.55 -2.28
C ASN A 20 0.87 -34.88 -2.02
N ASN A 21 2.14 -34.97 -2.43
CA ASN A 21 3.01 -36.11 -2.14
C ASN A 21 3.74 -35.98 -0.77
N GLY A 22 3.41 -34.96 0.02
CA GLY A 22 3.99 -34.73 1.35
C GLY A 22 5.37 -34.06 1.31
N SER A 23 5.77 -33.49 0.20
CA SER A 23 7.01 -32.70 0.06
C SER A 23 6.72 -31.22 0.17
N LEU A 24 7.49 -30.50 0.98
CA LEU A 24 7.49 -29.05 1.05
C LEU A 24 8.66 -28.45 0.25
N GLN A 25 9.17 -29.20 -0.73
CA GLN A 25 10.28 -28.73 -1.57
C GLN A 25 9.84 -27.54 -2.41
N GLY A 26 10.53 -26.45 -2.24
CA GLY A 26 10.37 -25.17 -2.94
C GLY A 26 11.49 -24.24 -2.53
N GLU A 27 11.46 -23.02 -3.00
CA GLU A 27 12.41 -21.99 -2.57
C GLU A 27 11.76 -20.61 -2.44
N TRP A 28 12.42 -19.72 -1.68
CA TRP A 28 12.05 -18.31 -1.61
C TRP A 28 12.54 -17.58 -2.86
N VAL A 29 11.63 -16.88 -3.50
CA VAL A 29 11.88 -16.08 -4.69
C VAL A 29 11.60 -14.62 -4.37
N GLU A 30 12.62 -13.77 -4.53
CA GLU A 30 12.53 -12.32 -4.31
C GLU A 30 11.87 -11.66 -5.53
N LEU A 31 10.77 -10.94 -5.34
CA LEU A 31 10.04 -10.32 -6.46
C LEU A 31 10.75 -9.09 -7.04
N SER A 32 11.73 -8.55 -6.33
CA SER A 32 12.60 -7.46 -6.84
C SER A 32 13.48 -7.88 -8.02
N ASP A 33 13.70 -9.17 -8.21
CA ASP A 33 14.55 -9.71 -9.28
C ASP A 33 13.83 -9.76 -10.64
N PHE A 34 12.51 -9.50 -10.66
CA PHE A 34 11.68 -9.63 -11.85
C PHE A 34 11.06 -8.30 -12.27
N TYR A 35 10.91 -8.15 -13.57
CA TYR A 35 10.29 -6.96 -14.14
C TYR A 35 8.76 -7.02 -14.11
N ASP A 36 8.20 -8.19 -14.40
CA ASP A 36 6.76 -8.43 -14.47
C ASP A 36 6.38 -9.86 -14.03
N LEU A 37 5.09 -10.16 -14.10
CA LEU A 37 4.56 -11.47 -13.70
C LEU A 37 5.05 -12.60 -14.61
N ASP A 38 5.18 -12.34 -15.90
CA ASP A 38 5.59 -13.37 -16.88
C ASP A 38 7.01 -13.84 -16.60
N ASP A 39 7.95 -12.90 -16.38
CA ASP A 39 9.33 -13.20 -15.99
C ASP A 39 9.39 -14.00 -14.68
N PHE A 40 8.57 -13.63 -13.68
CA PHE A 40 8.50 -14.35 -12.41
C PHE A 40 7.98 -15.78 -12.59
N ILE A 41 6.90 -15.97 -13.35
CA ILE A 41 6.31 -17.29 -13.58
C ILE A 41 7.24 -18.19 -14.40
N GLU A 42 7.97 -17.64 -15.39
CA GLU A 42 8.98 -18.38 -16.15
C GLU A 42 10.09 -18.92 -15.23
N HIS A 43 10.61 -18.06 -14.35
CA HIS A 43 11.61 -18.46 -13.35
C HIS A 43 11.06 -19.53 -12.38
N CYS A 44 9.82 -19.38 -11.91
CA CYS A 44 9.19 -20.39 -11.05
C CYS A 44 9.06 -21.76 -11.73
N ALA A 45 8.79 -21.78 -13.03
CA ALA A 45 8.77 -23.01 -13.81
C ALA A 45 10.17 -23.66 -13.94
N GLU A 46 11.23 -22.84 -14.07
CA GLU A 46 12.62 -23.34 -14.10
C GLU A 46 13.04 -23.99 -12.78
N ILE A 47 12.62 -23.45 -11.61
CA ILE A 47 12.87 -24.05 -10.28
C ILE A 47 12.29 -25.47 -10.21
N HIS A 48 11.22 -25.75 -10.95
CA HIS A 48 10.48 -27.00 -10.94
C HIS A 48 10.58 -27.78 -12.27
N GLU A 49 11.70 -27.64 -13.00
CA GLU A 49 11.96 -28.32 -14.28
C GLU A 49 11.93 -29.85 -14.23
N ASP A 50 11.90 -30.43 -13.02
CA ASP A 50 11.70 -31.86 -12.78
C ASP A 50 10.23 -32.30 -13.00
N GLU A 51 9.31 -31.36 -13.18
CA GLU A 51 7.91 -31.58 -13.55
C GLU A 51 7.68 -31.08 -15.00
N GLU A 52 6.93 -31.85 -15.82
CA GLU A 52 6.70 -31.51 -17.23
C GLU A 52 5.82 -30.26 -17.38
N GLU A 53 4.84 -30.07 -16.53
CA GLU A 53 3.97 -28.90 -16.42
C GLU A 53 3.73 -28.59 -14.92
N PRO A 54 4.62 -27.84 -14.26
CA PRO A 54 4.50 -27.58 -12.83
C PRO A 54 3.30 -26.67 -12.54
N GLU A 55 2.34 -27.17 -11.75
CA GLU A 55 1.27 -26.36 -11.20
C GLU A 55 1.77 -25.69 -9.93
N LEU A 56 2.11 -24.40 -10.03
CA LEU A 56 2.73 -23.63 -8.96
C LEU A 56 1.81 -23.49 -7.76
N MET A 57 2.39 -23.53 -6.56
CA MET A 57 1.73 -23.32 -5.29
C MET A 57 2.52 -22.32 -4.47
N PHE A 58 1.93 -21.19 -4.15
CA PHE A 58 2.52 -20.16 -3.28
C PHE A 58 2.22 -20.52 -1.82
N GLN A 59 3.18 -21.16 -1.16
CA GLN A 59 2.99 -21.74 0.17
C GLN A 59 3.16 -20.74 1.31
N ALA A 60 3.90 -19.66 1.07
CA ALA A 60 4.08 -18.52 1.98
C ALA A 60 4.54 -17.31 1.21
N TRP A 61 4.27 -16.12 1.76
CA TRP A 61 4.74 -14.84 1.20
C TRP A 61 4.97 -13.82 2.29
N GLU A 62 5.84 -12.86 2.00
CA GLU A 62 6.15 -11.73 2.85
C GLU A 62 6.06 -10.44 2.05
N GLU A 63 5.71 -9.34 2.71
CA GLU A 63 5.58 -7.99 2.15
C GLU A 63 4.59 -7.85 0.98
N ILE A 64 3.69 -8.79 0.76
CA ILE A 64 2.62 -8.70 -0.25
C ILE A 64 1.28 -8.48 0.48
N PRO A 65 0.47 -7.47 0.06
CA PRO A 65 -0.87 -7.28 0.61
C PRO A 65 -1.81 -8.43 0.28
N ASP A 66 -2.69 -8.77 1.26
CA ASP A 66 -3.70 -9.81 1.11
C ASP A 66 -4.59 -9.48 -0.06
N GLY A 67 -4.82 -9.30 -0.94
CA GLY A 67 -5.70 -8.94 -2.08
C GLY A 67 -4.94 -8.96 -3.39
N LEU A 68 -3.60 -9.07 -3.33
CA LEU A 68 -2.74 -9.19 -4.50
C LEU A 68 -2.18 -10.58 -4.70
N ILE A 69 -2.34 -11.47 -3.72
CA ILE A 69 -1.82 -12.84 -3.78
C ILE A 69 -2.77 -13.82 -3.10
N ASP A 70 -2.82 -15.03 -3.62
CA ASP A 70 -3.35 -16.21 -2.98
C ASP A 70 -2.45 -17.44 -3.24
N GLU A 71 -2.89 -18.63 -2.83
CA GLU A 71 -2.12 -19.87 -2.95
C GLU A 71 -1.71 -20.24 -4.39
N GLY A 72 -2.45 -19.80 -5.38
CA GLY A 72 -2.24 -20.17 -6.78
C GLY A 72 -2.09 -18.99 -7.73
N HIS A 73 -2.17 -17.76 -7.22
CA HIS A 73 -2.19 -16.58 -8.08
C HIS A 73 -1.53 -15.38 -7.43
N LEU A 74 -0.75 -14.65 -8.23
CA LEU A 74 -0.26 -13.31 -7.94
C LEU A 74 -0.86 -12.34 -8.97
N GLU A 75 -1.47 -11.25 -8.50
CA GLU A 75 -2.02 -10.22 -9.38
C GLU A 75 -0.91 -9.52 -10.18
N GLU A 76 -1.09 -9.38 -11.47
CA GLU A 76 -0.16 -8.68 -12.37
C GLU A 76 0.09 -7.23 -11.91
N THR A 77 -0.93 -6.59 -11.36
CA THR A 77 -0.86 -5.24 -10.82
C THR A 77 0.12 -5.07 -9.66
N PHE A 78 0.60 -6.16 -9.04
CA PHE A 78 1.63 -6.10 -8.00
C PHE A 78 2.90 -5.38 -8.48
N PHE A 79 3.42 -5.74 -9.66
CA PHE A 79 4.64 -5.16 -10.20
C PHE A 79 4.48 -3.69 -10.55
N GLU A 80 3.35 -3.33 -11.16
CA GLU A 80 3.03 -1.94 -11.46
C GLU A 80 2.89 -1.10 -10.19
N LEU A 81 2.21 -1.63 -9.16
CA LEU A 81 2.03 -0.96 -7.88
C LEU A 81 3.36 -0.76 -7.16
N ARG A 82 4.23 -1.78 -7.16
CA ARG A 82 5.60 -1.69 -6.62
C ARG A 82 6.35 -0.51 -7.25
N ASP A 83 6.35 -0.43 -8.58
CA ASP A 83 7.08 0.58 -9.32
C ASP A 83 6.51 1.99 -9.12
N GLU A 84 5.17 2.13 -9.01
CA GLU A 84 4.55 3.43 -8.71
C GLU A 84 4.82 3.86 -7.27
N LEU A 85 4.78 2.95 -6.30
CA LEU A 85 5.08 3.27 -4.90
C LEU A 85 6.57 3.60 -4.69
N ASP A 86 7.47 3.02 -5.47
CA ASP A 86 8.90 3.32 -5.36
C ASP A 86 9.24 4.78 -5.74
N ARG A 87 8.36 5.45 -6.48
CA ARG A 87 8.48 6.88 -6.82
C ARG A 87 8.06 7.81 -5.67
N LEU A 88 7.40 7.28 -4.65
CA LEU A 88 6.98 8.03 -3.47
C LEU A 88 8.12 8.12 -2.46
N ASN A 89 8.13 9.19 -1.66
CA ASN A 89 9.03 9.25 -0.51
C ASN A 89 8.50 8.39 0.67
N ASP A 90 9.35 8.11 1.66
CA ASP A 90 9.02 7.22 2.79
C ASP A 90 7.74 7.64 3.56
N LYS A 91 7.50 8.95 3.70
CA LYS A 91 6.28 9.44 4.36
C LYS A 91 5.03 9.19 3.53
N GLU A 92 5.14 9.37 2.22
CA GLU A 92 4.05 9.10 1.30
C GLU A 92 3.75 7.60 1.20
N LYS A 93 4.79 6.74 1.21
CA LYS A 93 4.61 5.27 1.28
C LYS A 93 3.83 4.86 2.52
N GLY A 94 4.24 5.36 3.70
CA GLY A 94 3.50 5.12 4.94
C GLY A 94 2.06 5.62 4.89
N ALA A 95 1.85 6.84 4.39
CA ALA A 95 0.52 7.41 4.23
C ALA A 95 -0.35 6.62 3.23
N PHE A 96 0.25 6.13 2.13
CA PHE A 96 -0.46 5.31 1.14
C PHE A 96 -1.10 4.07 1.78
N TRP A 97 -0.37 3.33 2.62
CA TRP A 97 -0.91 2.14 3.26
C TRP A 97 -2.05 2.45 4.25
N VAL A 98 -1.97 3.58 4.95
CA VAL A 98 -3.05 4.05 5.82
C VAL A 98 -4.30 4.43 5.01
N TRP A 99 -4.10 5.09 3.86
CA TRP A 99 -5.18 5.45 2.93
C TRP A 99 -5.79 4.20 2.28
N ALA A 100 -4.96 3.27 1.85
CA ALA A 100 -5.37 2.03 1.19
C ALA A 100 -6.11 1.07 2.12
N ASP A 101 -5.90 1.13 3.44
CA ASP A 101 -6.62 0.31 4.42
C ASP A 101 -8.14 0.50 4.33
N GLY A 102 -8.58 1.74 4.09
CA GLY A 102 -9.99 2.06 3.80
C GLY A 102 -10.44 1.70 2.38
N ASN A 103 -9.50 1.42 1.47
CA ASN A 103 -9.71 1.25 0.04
C ASN A 103 -9.08 -0.04 -0.52
N SER A 104 -8.89 -1.07 0.31
CA SER A 104 -8.14 -2.29 -0.04
C SER A 104 -8.66 -3.04 -1.29
N SER A 105 -9.97 -2.92 -1.58
CA SER A 105 -10.57 -3.50 -2.79
C SER A 105 -10.11 -2.82 -4.09
N GLN A 106 -9.37 -1.72 -4.01
CA GLN A 106 -8.86 -0.98 -5.16
C GLN A 106 -7.44 -1.37 -5.55
N LEU A 107 -6.72 -2.16 -4.73
CA LEU A 107 -5.32 -2.54 -4.99
C LEU A 107 -5.13 -3.32 -6.30
N THR A 108 -6.18 -3.98 -6.79
CA THR A 108 -6.19 -4.70 -8.08
C THR A 108 -6.54 -3.81 -9.28
N GLN A 109 -6.72 -2.50 -9.07
CA GLN A 109 -6.98 -1.55 -10.15
C GLN A 109 -5.65 -1.06 -10.75
N ASP A 110 -5.76 -0.28 -11.83
CA ASP A 110 -4.61 0.41 -12.43
C ASP A 110 -3.77 1.17 -11.39
N ALA A 111 -2.53 0.74 -11.21
CA ALA A 111 -1.65 1.22 -10.15
C ALA A 111 -1.36 2.73 -10.25
N TYR A 112 -1.19 3.24 -11.47
CA TYR A 112 -0.97 4.68 -11.69
C TYR A 112 -2.17 5.51 -11.24
N SER A 113 -3.38 5.10 -11.64
CA SER A 113 -4.62 5.78 -11.24
C SER A 113 -4.84 5.72 -9.74
N LEU A 114 -4.53 4.58 -9.11
CA LEU A 114 -4.63 4.39 -7.67
C LEU A 114 -3.71 5.35 -6.91
N VAL A 115 -2.42 5.40 -7.28
CA VAL A 115 -1.45 6.30 -6.66
C VAL A 115 -1.80 7.78 -6.91
N LYS A 116 -2.35 8.11 -8.09
CA LYS A 116 -2.85 9.47 -8.36
C LYS A 116 -4.04 9.84 -7.48
N SER A 117 -4.97 8.92 -7.23
CA SER A 117 -6.08 9.15 -6.30
C SER A 117 -5.58 9.41 -4.89
N PHE A 118 -4.67 8.56 -4.41
CA PHE A 118 -3.99 8.79 -3.13
C PHE A 118 -3.34 10.18 -3.07
N GLN A 119 -2.55 10.56 -4.07
CA GLN A 119 -1.87 11.86 -4.12
C GLN A 119 -2.84 13.05 -4.15
N SER A 120 -4.03 12.86 -4.71
CA SER A 120 -5.09 13.88 -4.69
C SER A 120 -5.70 14.05 -3.30
N ASP A 121 -5.78 12.95 -2.54
CA ASP A 121 -6.42 12.94 -1.23
C ASP A 121 -5.43 13.29 -0.11
N TYR A 122 -4.17 12.92 -0.24
CA TYR A 122 -3.15 13.12 0.77
C TYR A 122 -2.80 14.59 0.96
N ILE A 123 -2.95 15.08 2.19
CA ILE A 123 -2.64 16.47 2.56
C ILE A 123 -1.28 16.57 3.25
N GLY A 124 -0.98 15.68 4.18
CA GLY A 124 0.26 15.73 4.94
C GLY A 124 0.23 14.91 6.21
N SER A 125 1.32 15.02 6.97
CA SER A 125 1.49 14.38 8.26
C SER A 125 1.43 15.42 9.38
N TYR A 126 0.59 15.18 10.37
CA TYR A 126 0.33 16.07 11.52
C TYR A 126 0.29 15.28 12.81
N ALA A 127 0.72 15.89 13.92
CA ALA A 127 0.71 15.22 15.21
C ALA A 127 -0.71 15.05 15.77
N SER A 128 -1.64 15.94 15.37
CA SER A 128 -3.05 15.90 15.75
C SER A 128 -3.96 16.58 14.72
N ARG A 129 -5.26 16.39 14.86
CA ARG A 129 -6.29 17.09 14.07
C ARG A 129 -6.23 18.61 14.33
N GLU A 130 -5.97 19.00 15.56
CA GLU A 130 -5.86 20.40 16.01
C GLU A 130 -4.63 21.07 15.37
N ASP A 131 -3.49 20.36 15.27
CA ASP A 131 -2.28 20.92 14.61
C ASP A 131 -2.54 21.21 13.13
N PHE A 132 -3.25 20.33 12.44
CA PHE A 132 -3.69 20.58 11.06
C PHE A 132 -4.62 21.79 10.97
N ALA A 133 -5.63 21.87 11.84
CA ALA A 133 -6.59 22.96 11.85
C ALA A 133 -5.92 24.32 12.15
N GLU A 134 -4.93 24.33 13.06
CA GLU A 134 -4.13 25.53 13.36
C GLU A 134 -3.30 25.98 12.15
N GLU A 135 -2.63 25.04 11.49
CA GLU A 135 -1.83 25.35 10.29
C GLU A 135 -2.73 25.87 9.16
N LEU A 136 -3.84 25.21 8.90
CA LEU A 136 -4.81 25.61 7.88
C LEU A 136 -5.35 27.02 8.13
N ALA A 137 -5.76 27.34 9.35
CA ALA A 137 -6.26 28.68 9.72
C ALA A 137 -5.18 29.78 9.54
N LYS A 138 -3.91 29.45 9.81
CA LYS A 138 -2.77 30.36 9.56
C LYS A 138 -2.52 30.57 8.07
N MET A 139 -2.58 29.51 7.27
CA MET A 139 -2.37 29.58 5.82
C MET A 139 -3.45 30.42 5.12
N GLU A 140 -4.69 30.31 5.54
CA GLU A 140 -5.82 31.07 4.98
C GLU A 140 -5.78 32.56 5.32
N ASN A 141 -4.95 32.98 6.30
CA ASN A 141 -4.88 34.35 6.81
C ASN A 141 -6.27 34.93 7.21
N ALA A 142 -7.18 34.05 7.59
CA ALA A 142 -8.55 34.46 7.95
C ALA A 142 -8.65 35.13 9.32
N LEU A 143 -7.63 34.93 10.18
CA LEU A 143 -7.58 35.43 11.53
C LEU A 143 -6.35 36.31 11.74
N SER A 144 -6.49 37.39 12.54
CA SER A 144 -5.35 38.16 13.01
C SER A 144 -4.56 37.36 14.06
N ASP A 145 -3.25 37.70 14.24
CA ASP A 145 -2.41 37.07 15.26
C ASP A 145 -3.04 37.12 16.67
N PHE A 146 -3.74 38.22 16.97
CA PHE A 146 -4.47 38.33 18.23
C PHE A 146 -5.64 37.33 18.34
N ALA A 147 -6.41 37.16 17.25
CA ALA A 147 -7.54 36.25 17.22
C ALA A 147 -7.09 34.77 17.30
N LEU A 148 -5.97 34.42 16.70
CA LEU A 148 -5.39 33.07 16.75
C LEU A 148 -5.12 32.60 18.20
N ASN A 149 -4.70 33.53 19.11
CA ASN A 149 -4.44 33.19 20.50
C ASN A 149 -5.71 32.81 21.32
N TYR A 150 -6.90 33.14 20.81
CA TYR A 150 -8.18 32.86 21.45
C TYR A 150 -9.11 31.99 20.64
N PHE A 151 -8.61 31.45 19.52
CA PHE A 151 -9.40 30.63 18.62
C PHE A 151 -9.50 29.19 19.16
N ASP A 152 -10.66 28.60 19.08
CA ASP A 152 -10.93 27.24 19.49
C ASP A 152 -10.58 26.27 18.34
N PHE A 153 -9.30 25.90 18.26
CA PHE A 153 -8.82 24.97 17.22
C PHE A 153 -9.41 23.58 17.36
N SER A 154 -9.76 23.13 18.58
CA SER A 154 -10.37 21.82 18.76
C SER A 154 -11.75 21.76 18.10
N LYS A 155 -12.56 22.80 18.33
CA LYS A 155 -13.87 22.90 17.69
C LYS A 155 -13.76 23.06 16.17
N TYR A 156 -12.80 23.85 15.71
CA TYR A 156 -12.58 24.03 14.27
C TYR A 156 -12.11 22.72 13.61
N ALA A 157 -11.25 21.97 14.28
CA ALA A 157 -10.86 20.63 13.84
C ALA A 157 -12.06 19.70 13.74
N ASP A 158 -12.96 19.69 14.74
CA ASP A 158 -14.17 18.87 14.67
C ASP A 158 -15.02 19.21 13.43
N ASP A 159 -15.24 20.49 13.15
CA ASP A 159 -16.00 20.92 11.98
C ASP A 159 -15.31 20.49 10.65
N LEU A 160 -13.98 20.59 10.55
CA LEU A 160 -13.22 20.18 9.37
C LEU A 160 -13.27 18.67 9.12
N PHE A 161 -13.13 17.90 10.19
CA PHE A 161 -13.06 16.43 10.10
C PHE A 161 -14.44 15.74 10.09
N ASP A 162 -15.52 16.51 10.29
CA ASP A 162 -16.87 16.00 10.08
C ASP A 162 -17.24 15.89 8.60
N MET A 163 -16.65 16.70 7.72
CA MET A 163 -17.07 16.80 6.32
C MET A 163 -15.93 16.70 5.30
N ASP A 164 -14.84 17.46 5.49
CA ASP A 164 -13.86 17.73 4.44
C ASP A 164 -12.62 16.83 4.49
N PHE A 165 -12.30 16.34 5.69
CA PHE A 165 -11.05 15.60 5.93
C PHE A 165 -11.28 14.39 6.83
N TRP A 166 -10.34 13.43 6.76
CA TRP A 166 -10.21 12.39 7.77
C TRP A 166 -8.76 12.28 8.23
N TYR A 167 -8.57 11.74 9.44
CA TYR A 167 -7.28 11.61 10.08
C TYR A 167 -7.09 10.20 10.58
N ASN A 168 -5.98 9.59 10.23
CA ASN A 168 -5.60 8.29 10.75
C ASN A 168 -4.07 8.18 10.81
N ASP A 169 -3.55 7.63 11.90
CA ASP A 169 -2.14 7.32 12.13
C ASP A 169 -1.17 8.48 11.79
N GLY A 170 -1.55 9.71 12.15
CA GLY A 170 -0.71 10.88 11.90
C GLY A 170 -0.81 11.48 10.50
N TYR A 171 -1.72 10.98 9.66
CA TYR A 171 -1.92 11.48 8.30
C TYR A 171 -3.30 12.08 8.11
N VAL A 172 -3.35 13.16 7.32
CA VAL A 172 -4.59 13.85 6.94
C VAL A 172 -4.86 13.64 5.46
N PHE A 173 -6.11 13.32 5.16
CA PHE A 173 -6.59 13.10 3.79
C PHE A 173 -7.91 13.84 3.58
N ARG A 174 -8.22 14.17 2.33
CA ARG A 174 -9.52 14.70 1.92
C ARG A 174 -10.58 13.61 1.89
N ASN A 175 -11.81 13.97 2.26
CA ASN A 175 -12.99 13.19 1.92
C ASN A 175 -13.40 13.52 0.48
N ASN A 176 -13.51 12.51 -0.38
CA ASN A 176 -14.01 12.64 -1.76
C ASN A 176 -15.36 11.96 -1.90
#